data_fc36bf2f2c2f9321b7475a527299d7d8
#
_entry.id   fc36bf2f2c2f9321b7475a527299d7d8
#
_cell.length_a   1.000
_cell.length_b   1.000
_cell.length_c   1.000
_cell.angle_alpha   90.00
_cell.angle_beta   90.00
_cell.angle_gamma   90.00
#
_symmetry.space_group_name_H-M   'P 1'
#
loop_
_entity.id
_entity.type
_entity.pdbx_description
1 polymer ?
#
loop_
_entity_poly.entity_id
_entity_poly.type
_entity_poly.pdbx_seq_one_letter_code
_entity_poly.pdbx_strand_id
1 'polypeptide(L)'
;MSPFRRPLIAGNWKMNAGGHDCCPLATGVARAASAVRRVQVVVAPPFTALAAVAQELAESQSAVGVAAQNMCAEPSGAFTGEISATMLLDSGATWVILGHSERRQLFGETDASVTRKVTAALEADLRPIVCVGETLAEREAGATLAVVERQVRAFASELAKQPGAGVIAYEPVWAIGTGKVASASDAQAVHAFIRSLLVAVSEELAESTRILYGGSVKGDNARGLLAQDDIDGALVGGASLDTASFSAILSAAQELAEQAEEG
;
A
#
# COMPACT_ATOMS: atom_id res chain seq x y z
N MET A 1 -4.35 -4.28 17.23
CA MET A 1 -3.23 -3.50 16.59
C MET A 1 -2.06 -3.41 17.54
N SER A 2 -0.84 -3.51 17.03
CA SER A 2 0.36 -3.25 17.82
C SER A 2 0.47 -1.75 18.16
N PRO A 3 0.79 -1.37 19.41
CA PRO A 3 0.97 0.04 19.78
C PRO A 3 2.13 0.73 19.05
N PHE A 4 2.99 -0.04 18.39
CA PHE A 4 4.18 0.46 17.71
C PHE A 4 3.96 0.78 16.22
N ARG A 5 2.86 0.33 15.61
CA ARG A 5 2.60 0.50 14.17
C ARG A 5 1.38 1.36 13.92
N ARG A 6 1.63 2.64 13.62
CA ARG A 6 0.57 3.58 13.25
C ARG A 6 -0.17 3.07 12.00
N PRO A 7 -1.51 2.97 12.01
CA PRO A 7 -2.28 2.52 10.86
C PRO A 7 -2.00 3.34 9.60
N LEU A 8 -1.90 2.66 8.44
CA LEU A 8 -1.72 3.29 7.14
C LEU A 8 -2.88 2.95 6.22
N ILE A 9 -3.58 3.95 5.73
CA ILE A 9 -4.60 3.80 4.69
C ILE A 9 -4.08 4.45 3.40
N ALA A 10 -3.82 3.63 2.40
CA ALA A 10 -3.31 4.05 1.10
C ALA A 10 -4.41 3.89 0.03
N GLY A 11 -4.76 4.97 -0.66
CA GLY A 11 -5.73 4.98 -1.75
C GLY A 11 -5.03 4.81 -3.10
N ASN A 12 -5.15 3.64 -3.73
CA ASN A 12 -4.67 3.41 -5.09
C ASN A 12 -5.76 3.79 -6.09
N TRP A 13 -5.59 4.92 -6.76
CA TRP A 13 -6.56 5.40 -7.76
C TRP A 13 -6.50 4.64 -9.08
N LYS A 14 -5.47 3.81 -9.25
CA LYS A 14 -5.23 3.06 -10.48
C LYS A 14 -5.25 4.00 -11.70
N MET A 15 -5.83 3.60 -12.81
CA MET A 15 -5.95 4.42 -14.02
C MET A 15 -7.26 5.24 -14.00
N ASN A 16 -7.47 6.00 -12.91
CA ASN A 16 -8.65 6.86 -12.72
C ASN A 16 -8.24 8.23 -12.17
N ALA A 17 -9.18 9.18 -12.16
CA ALA A 17 -9.00 10.51 -11.62
C ALA A 17 -7.75 11.23 -12.18
N GLY A 18 -7.62 11.20 -13.51
CA GLY A 18 -6.65 12.00 -14.26
C GLY A 18 -7.23 13.37 -14.65
N GLY A 19 -6.37 14.25 -15.16
CA GLY A 19 -6.78 15.56 -15.68
C GLY A 19 -7.52 16.42 -14.63
N HIS A 20 -8.74 16.85 -14.94
CA HIS A 20 -9.50 17.76 -14.09
C HIS A 20 -10.05 17.16 -12.79
N ASP A 21 -10.11 15.83 -12.70
CA ASP A 21 -10.75 15.15 -11.56
C ASP A 21 -9.78 14.92 -10.39
N CYS A 22 -8.48 15.03 -10.62
CA CYS A 22 -7.48 14.67 -9.62
C CYS A 22 -7.45 15.65 -8.43
N CYS A 23 -7.46 16.96 -8.66
CA CYS A 23 -7.39 17.95 -7.58
C CYS A 23 -8.66 17.97 -6.71
N PRO A 24 -9.90 17.96 -7.25
CA PRO A 24 -11.11 17.83 -6.42
C PRO A 24 -11.11 16.58 -5.53
N LEU A 25 -10.65 15.44 -6.06
CA LEU A 25 -10.53 14.22 -5.26
C LEU A 25 -9.45 14.37 -4.17
N ALA A 26 -8.28 14.93 -4.49
CA ALA A 26 -7.20 15.19 -3.54
C ALA A 26 -7.66 16.12 -2.40
N THR A 27 -8.35 17.21 -2.73
CA THR A 27 -8.93 18.15 -1.75
C THR A 27 -9.94 17.43 -0.84
N GLY A 28 -10.79 16.57 -1.41
CA GLY A 28 -11.74 15.75 -0.65
C GLY A 28 -11.04 14.81 0.33
N VAL A 29 -9.99 14.12 -0.12
CA VAL A 29 -9.16 13.25 0.73
C VAL A 29 -8.43 14.05 1.81
N ALA A 30 -7.85 15.20 1.49
CA ALA A 30 -7.19 16.08 2.46
C ALA A 30 -8.13 16.48 3.60
N ARG A 31 -9.38 16.84 3.25
CA ARG A 31 -10.42 17.16 4.23
C ARG A 31 -10.77 15.95 5.11
N ALA A 32 -10.95 14.76 4.53
CA ALA A 32 -11.21 13.55 5.30
C ALA A 32 -10.02 13.20 6.22
N ALA A 33 -8.80 13.33 5.73
CA ALA A 33 -7.57 13.06 6.49
C ALA A 33 -7.35 14.05 7.65
N SER A 34 -7.81 15.28 7.54
CA SER A 34 -7.69 16.28 8.62
C SER A 34 -8.48 15.90 9.89
N ALA A 35 -9.50 15.04 9.76
CA ALA A 35 -10.30 14.54 10.87
C ALA A 35 -9.65 13.34 11.59
N VAL A 36 -8.60 12.74 11.04
CA VAL A 36 -7.93 11.55 11.60
C VAL A 36 -6.48 11.86 11.94
N ARG A 37 -6.12 11.79 13.22
CA ARG A 37 -4.78 12.17 13.70
C ARG A 37 -3.85 10.97 13.91
N ARG A 38 -4.44 9.79 14.15
CA ARG A 38 -3.71 8.55 14.48
C ARG A 38 -3.50 7.64 13.26
N VAL A 39 -4.05 8.01 12.11
CA VAL A 39 -3.93 7.28 10.85
C VAL A 39 -2.98 8.02 9.92
N GLN A 40 -2.08 7.30 9.28
CA GLN A 40 -1.34 7.83 8.14
C GLN A 40 -2.15 7.62 6.88
N VAL A 41 -2.25 8.65 6.04
CA VAL A 41 -3.01 8.59 4.78
C VAL A 41 -2.07 8.84 3.62
N VAL A 42 -2.19 8.01 2.58
CA VAL A 42 -1.43 8.13 1.33
C VAL A 42 -2.38 7.98 0.16
N VAL A 43 -2.18 8.71 -0.93
CA VAL A 43 -2.90 8.53 -2.20
C VAL A 43 -1.93 8.26 -3.33
N ALA A 44 -2.31 7.38 -4.24
CA ALA A 44 -1.52 7.01 -5.41
C ALA A 44 -2.29 7.34 -6.69
N PRO A 45 -2.19 8.58 -7.20
CA PRO A 45 -2.78 8.99 -8.46
C PRO A 45 -2.00 8.40 -9.65
N PRO A 46 -2.58 8.39 -10.87
CA PRO A 46 -1.82 8.06 -12.08
C PRO A 46 -0.69 9.06 -12.31
N PHE A 47 0.37 8.66 -13.01
CA PHE A 47 1.57 9.49 -13.24
C PHE A 47 1.25 10.90 -13.76
N THR A 48 0.27 11.00 -14.68
CA THR A 48 -0.15 12.28 -15.28
C THR A 48 -0.79 13.26 -14.30
N ALA A 49 -1.23 12.80 -13.14
CA ALA A 49 -1.85 13.59 -12.08
C ALA A 49 -0.93 13.80 -10.87
N LEU A 50 0.22 13.12 -10.81
CA LEU A 50 1.06 13.03 -9.63
C LEU A 50 1.48 14.41 -9.11
N ALA A 51 2.10 15.23 -9.97
CA ALA A 51 2.57 16.56 -9.60
C ALA A 51 1.43 17.51 -9.21
N ALA A 52 0.28 17.44 -9.92
CA ALA A 52 -0.87 18.28 -9.61
C ALA A 52 -1.47 17.92 -8.23
N VAL A 53 -1.58 16.62 -7.93
CA VAL A 53 -2.06 16.15 -6.62
C VAL A 53 -1.08 16.52 -5.50
N ALA A 54 0.22 16.36 -5.74
CA ALA A 54 1.23 16.75 -4.74
C ALA A 54 1.19 18.25 -4.44
N GLN A 55 1.04 19.08 -5.46
CA GLN A 55 0.91 20.53 -5.31
C GLN A 55 -0.37 20.89 -4.53
N GLU A 56 -1.53 20.35 -4.90
CA GLU A 56 -2.83 20.58 -4.23
C GLU A 56 -2.76 20.24 -2.73
N LEU A 57 -2.15 19.10 -2.40
CA LEU A 57 -1.99 18.67 -1.01
C LEU A 57 -1.02 19.57 -0.23
N ALA A 58 0.05 20.03 -0.87
CA ALA A 58 1.00 20.96 -0.25
C ALA A 58 0.36 22.33 0.00
N GLU A 59 -0.37 22.90 -0.96
CA GLU A 59 -1.08 24.17 -0.84
C GLU A 59 -2.14 24.14 0.27
N SER A 60 -2.82 23.01 0.44
CA SER A 60 -3.77 22.80 1.55
C SER A 60 -3.09 22.45 2.88
N GLN A 61 -1.76 22.44 2.95
CA GLN A 61 -0.97 22.01 4.11
C GLN A 61 -1.40 20.62 4.66
N SER A 62 -1.80 19.72 3.78
CA SER A 62 -2.26 18.39 4.13
C SER A 62 -1.11 17.47 4.50
N ALA A 63 -1.31 16.62 5.53
CA ALA A 63 -0.37 15.56 5.90
C ALA A 63 -0.52 14.28 5.05
N VAL A 64 -1.36 14.30 4.02
CA VAL A 64 -1.54 13.16 3.10
C VAL A 64 -0.29 12.99 2.24
N GLY A 65 0.29 11.79 2.28
CA GLY A 65 1.42 11.43 1.43
C GLY A 65 0.99 11.14 0.00
N VAL A 66 1.92 11.30 -0.94
CA VAL A 66 1.70 10.97 -2.35
C VAL A 66 2.56 9.78 -2.75
N ALA A 67 1.95 8.79 -3.39
CA ALA A 67 2.61 7.61 -3.91
C ALA A 67 2.54 7.57 -5.43
N ALA A 68 3.61 7.11 -6.07
CA ALA A 68 3.54 6.65 -7.45
C ALA A 68 2.98 5.23 -7.52
N GLN A 69 2.39 4.84 -8.66
CA GLN A 69 1.83 3.50 -8.86
C GLN A 69 2.84 2.47 -9.39
N ASN A 70 4.03 2.91 -9.74
CA ASN A 70 5.16 2.12 -10.24
C ASN A 70 6.41 3.01 -10.38
N MET A 71 7.57 2.40 -10.63
CA MET A 71 8.79 3.08 -11.08
C MET A 71 9.68 2.14 -11.90
N CYS A 72 10.62 2.72 -12.65
CA CYS A 72 11.78 2.00 -13.18
C CYS A 72 12.84 1.81 -12.09
N ALA A 73 13.55 0.69 -12.12
CA ALA A 73 14.67 0.47 -11.21
C ALA A 73 15.93 1.25 -11.62
N GLU A 74 16.03 1.61 -12.89
CA GLU A 74 17.19 2.34 -13.40
C GLU A 74 17.05 3.85 -13.11
N PRO A 75 18.13 4.52 -12.71
CA PRO A 75 18.07 5.94 -12.33
C PRO A 75 17.91 6.86 -13.53
N SER A 76 18.37 6.46 -14.72
CA SER A 76 18.29 7.21 -15.98
C SER A 76 18.69 6.34 -17.14
N GLY A 77 18.51 6.79 -18.39
CA GLY A 77 19.02 6.14 -19.59
C GLY A 77 18.00 5.92 -20.69
N ALA A 78 18.28 4.97 -21.58
CA ALA A 78 17.47 4.66 -22.75
C ALA A 78 16.28 3.74 -22.39
N PHE A 79 15.36 4.24 -21.59
CA PHE A 79 14.16 3.55 -21.11
C PHE A 79 12.91 4.36 -21.47
N THR A 80 12.66 4.50 -22.75
CA THR A 80 11.56 5.34 -23.27
C THR A 80 10.22 4.97 -22.63
N GLY A 81 9.57 5.95 -21.98
CA GLY A 81 8.29 5.80 -21.31
C GLY A 81 8.38 5.42 -19.82
N GLU A 82 9.56 5.09 -19.31
CA GLU A 82 9.76 4.78 -17.89
C GLU A 82 9.99 6.04 -17.05
N ILE A 83 9.74 5.92 -15.76
CA ILE A 83 9.85 6.99 -14.76
C ILE A 83 10.76 6.52 -13.65
N SER A 84 11.86 7.24 -13.41
CA SER A 84 12.84 6.91 -12.37
C SER A 84 12.39 7.39 -10.98
N ALA A 85 13.03 6.89 -9.93
CA ALA A 85 12.80 7.32 -8.55
C ALA A 85 13.00 8.85 -8.39
N THR A 86 14.04 9.42 -8.99
CA THR A 86 14.32 10.88 -8.94
C THR A 86 13.19 11.70 -9.56
N MET A 87 12.67 11.27 -10.73
CA MET A 87 11.54 11.95 -11.38
C MET A 87 10.28 11.91 -10.50
N LEU A 88 10.07 10.83 -9.72
CA LEU A 88 8.96 10.73 -8.80
C LEU A 88 9.11 11.67 -7.62
N LEU A 89 10.30 11.75 -7.03
CA LEU A 89 10.60 12.70 -5.95
C LEU A 89 10.41 14.15 -6.43
N ASP A 90 10.92 14.50 -7.61
CA ASP A 90 10.75 15.83 -8.23
C ASP A 90 9.27 16.17 -8.47
N SER A 91 8.42 15.15 -8.66
CA SER A 91 6.96 15.31 -8.79
C SER A 91 6.23 15.35 -7.44
N GLY A 92 6.95 15.29 -6.31
CA GLY A 92 6.41 15.36 -4.95
C GLY A 92 5.93 14.03 -4.38
N ALA A 93 6.19 12.90 -5.06
CA ALA A 93 5.92 11.59 -4.48
C ALA A 93 6.98 11.23 -3.43
N THR A 94 6.54 10.70 -2.30
CA THR A 94 7.40 10.19 -1.22
C THR A 94 7.21 8.68 -1.00
N TRP A 95 6.28 8.08 -1.73
CA TRP A 95 5.93 6.67 -1.69
C TRP A 95 5.84 6.10 -3.10
N VAL A 96 5.95 4.77 -3.21
CA VAL A 96 5.73 4.06 -4.48
C VAL A 96 5.11 2.68 -4.24
N ILE A 97 4.08 2.33 -5.03
CA ILE A 97 3.51 0.97 -5.06
C ILE A 97 4.35 0.14 -6.03
N LEU A 98 4.81 -1.04 -5.58
CA LEU A 98 5.64 -1.94 -6.37
C LEU A 98 5.06 -3.36 -6.38
N GLY A 99 5.12 -4.02 -7.53
CA GLY A 99 4.69 -5.40 -7.67
C GLY A 99 3.18 -5.62 -7.51
N HIS A 100 2.35 -4.59 -7.71
CA HIS A 100 0.89 -4.71 -7.67
C HIS A 100 0.41 -5.86 -8.58
N SER A 101 -0.61 -6.60 -8.15
CA SER A 101 -1.10 -7.79 -8.85
C SER A 101 -1.40 -7.55 -10.33
N GLU A 102 -1.98 -6.41 -10.69
CA GLU A 102 -2.23 -6.03 -12.09
C GLU A 102 -0.92 -5.94 -12.88
N ARG A 103 0.17 -5.43 -12.28
CA ARG A 103 1.45 -5.33 -12.97
C ARG A 103 2.13 -6.69 -13.13
N ARG A 104 1.99 -7.58 -12.16
CA ARG A 104 2.46 -8.97 -12.28
C ARG A 104 1.72 -9.71 -13.39
N GLN A 105 0.40 -9.56 -13.46
CA GLN A 105 -0.45 -10.28 -14.42
C GLN A 105 -0.41 -9.70 -15.83
N LEU A 106 -0.48 -8.38 -15.98
CA LEU A 106 -0.67 -7.71 -17.26
C LEU A 106 0.64 -7.20 -17.87
N PHE A 107 1.66 -6.92 -17.06
CA PHE A 107 2.91 -6.30 -17.49
C PHE A 107 4.14 -7.19 -17.21
N GLY A 108 3.93 -8.41 -16.74
CA GLY A 108 5.00 -9.39 -16.57
C GLY A 108 6.01 -9.06 -15.45
N GLU A 109 5.64 -8.28 -14.45
CA GLU A 109 6.51 -8.04 -13.30
C GLU A 109 6.77 -9.34 -12.53
N THR A 110 8.05 -9.61 -12.30
CA THR A 110 8.54 -10.80 -11.56
C THR A 110 9.04 -10.42 -10.17
N ASP A 111 9.22 -11.41 -9.28
CA ASP A 111 9.80 -11.15 -7.96
C ASP A 111 11.19 -10.49 -8.07
N ALA A 112 12.01 -10.91 -9.03
CA ALA A 112 13.32 -10.31 -9.28
C ALA A 112 13.24 -8.85 -9.75
N SER A 113 12.27 -8.50 -10.61
CA SER A 113 12.08 -7.11 -11.05
C SER A 113 11.56 -6.24 -9.90
N VAL A 114 10.66 -6.77 -9.07
CA VAL A 114 10.14 -6.07 -7.89
C VAL A 114 11.26 -5.82 -6.88
N THR A 115 12.10 -6.81 -6.61
CA THR A 115 13.26 -6.66 -5.70
C THR A 115 14.18 -5.54 -6.16
N ARG A 116 14.55 -5.47 -7.44
CA ARG A 116 15.37 -4.36 -7.96
C ARG A 116 14.72 -3.00 -7.77
N LYS A 117 13.40 -2.91 -7.96
CA LYS A 117 12.65 -1.66 -7.72
C LYS A 117 12.61 -1.30 -6.24
N VAL A 118 12.48 -2.28 -5.34
CA VAL A 118 12.55 -2.06 -3.89
C VAL A 118 13.90 -1.48 -3.50
N THR A 119 15.00 -2.08 -3.98
CA THR A 119 16.35 -1.57 -3.74
C THR A 119 16.48 -0.12 -4.24
N ALA A 120 16.12 0.15 -5.50
CA ALA A 120 16.23 1.48 -6.08
C ALA A 120 15.33 2.53 -5.38
N ALA A 121 14.15 2.13 -4.90
CA ALA A 121 13.26 3.01 -4.13
C ALA A 121 13.90 3.40 -2.79
N LEU A 122 14.43 2.43 -2.04
CA LEU A 122 15.08 2.66 -0.76
C LEU A 122 16.36 3.52 -0.91
N GLU A 123 17.17 3.26 -1.93
CA GLU A 123 18.38 4.05 -2.24
C GLU A 123 18.05 5.51 -2.57
N ALA A 124 16.84 5.78 -3.06
CA ALA A 124 16.37 7.13 -3.39
C ALA A 124 15.50 7.77 -2.29
N ASP A 125 15.40 7.17 -1.10
CA ASP A 125 14.52 7.61 -0.01
C ASP A 125 13.02 7.63 -0.35
N LEU A 126 12.58 6.87 -1.37
CA LEU A 126 11.18 6.57 -1.63
C LEU A 126 10.74 5.39 -0.77
N ARG A 127 9.58 5.51 -0.13
CA ARG A 127 8.99 4.45 0.71
C ARG A 127 8.21 3.46 -0.14
N PRO A 128 8.65 2.21 -0.31
CA PRO A 128 7.92 1.24 -1.10
C PRO A 128 6.72 0.65 -0.35
N ILE A 129 5.57 0.52 -1.03
CA ILE A 129 4.46 -0.36 -0.68
C ILE A 129 4.56 -1.57 -1.61
N VAL A 130 5.08 -2.69 -1.09
CA VAL A 130 5.37 -3.87 -1.89
C VAL A 130 4.20 -4.84 -1.86
N CYS A 131 3.58 -5.08 -3.00
CA CYS A 131 2.41 -5.94 -3.12
C CYS A 131 2.82 -7.42 -3.29
N VAL A 132 2.17 -8.27 -2.51
CA VAL A 132 2.29 -9.72 -2.55
C VAL A 132 0.91 -10.36 -2.50
N GLY A 133 0.75 -11.53 -3.08
CA GLY A 133 -0.50 -12.28 -3.01
C GLY A 133 -0.65 -13.30 -4.11
N GLU A 134 -1.57 -14.24 -3.89
CA GLU A 134 -1.84 -15.37 -4.74
C GLU A 134 -3.02 -15.14 -5.68
N THR A 135 -2.96 -15.75 -6.84
CA THR A 135 -4.06 -15.86 -7.80
C THR A 135 -5.13 -16.85 -7.32
N LEU A 136 -6.31 -16.84 -7.97
CA LEU A 136 -7.37 -17.81 -7.67
C LEU A 136 -6.89 -19.25 -7.88
N ALA A 137 -6.18 -19.52 -8.96
CA ALA A 137 -5.67 -20.86 -9.26
C ALA A 137 -4.66 -21.35 -8.19
N GLU A 138 -3.78 -20.46 -7.71
CA GLU A 138 -2.84 -20.79 -6.64
C GLU A 138 -3.56 -21.04 -5.30
N ARG A 139 -4.62 -20.27 -5.00
CA ARG A 139 -5.45 -20.48 -3.81
C ARG A 139 -6.18 -21.82 -3.88
N GLU A 140 -6.82 -22.15 -4.99
CA GLU A 140 -7.53 -23.41 -5.19
C GLU A 140 -6.58 -24.61 -5.13
N ALA A 141 -5.32 -24.43 -5.52
CA ALA A 141 -4.27 -25.44 -5.37
C ALA A 141 -3.69 -25.52 -3.94
N GLY A 142 -4.17 -24.72 -2.99
CA GLY A 142 -3.64 -24.66 -1.62
C GLY A 142 -2.25 -24.04 -1.51
N ALA A 143 -1.80 -23.28 -2.52
CA ALA A 143 -0.44 -22.74 -2.62
C ALA A 143 -0.29 -21.32 -2.05
N THR A 144 -1.33 -20.74 -1.43
CA THR A 144 -1.31 -19.35 -0.91
C THR A 144 -0.04 -19.03 -0.13
N LEU A 145 0.27 -19.81 0.91
CA LEU A 145 1.42 -19.51 1.78
C LEU A 145 2.75 -19.67 1.04
N ALA A 146 2.87 -20.67 0.17
CA ALA A 146 4.09 -20.88 -0.63
C ALA A 146 4.36 -19.72 -1.61
N VAL A 147 3.31 -19.18 -2.23
CA VAL A 147 3.40 -18.01 -3.11
C VAL A 147 3.81 -16.76 -2.33
N VAL A 148 3.14 -16.50 -1.22
CA VAL A 148 3.43 -15.34 -0.35
C VAL A 148 4.85 -15.44 0.22
N GLU A 149 5.27 -16.60 0.69
CA GLU A 149 6.64 -16.83 1.18
C GLU A 149 7.68 -16.51 0.12
N ARG A 150 7.53 -17.08 -1.08
CA ARG A 150 8.44 -16.82 -2.21
C ARG A 150 8.55 -15.34 -2.51
N GLN A 151 7.41 -14.65 -2.59
CA GLN A 151 7.36 -13.23 -2.91
C GLN A 151 8.00 -12.37 -1.81
N VAL A 152 7.66 -12.60 -0.53
CA VAL A 152 8.21 -11.84 0.61
C VAL A 152 9.71 -12.08 0.75
N ARG A 153 10.17 -13.34 0.68
CA ARG A 153 11.61 -13.68 0.78
C ARG A 153 12.44 -13.01 -0.31
N ALA A 154 11.88 -12.73 -1.47
CA ALA A 154 12.60 -12.10 -2.57
C ALA A 154 13.13 -10.71 -2.21
N PHE A 155 12.41 -9.94 -1.39
CA PHE A 155 12.77 -8.54 -1.07
C PHE A 155 12.94 -8.24 0.42
N ALA A 156 12.63 -9.16 1.33
CA ALA A 156 12.66 -8.89 2.77
C ALA A 156 14.04 -8.44 3.28
N SER A 157 15.13 -8.99 2.71
CA SER A 157 16.50 -8.58 3.02
C SER A 157 16.81 -7.14 2.60
N GLU A 158 16.14 -6.64 1.55
CA GLU A 158 16.30 -5.25 1.13
C GLU A 158 15.60 -4.31 2.14
N LEU A 159 14.37 -4.65 2.56
CA LEU A 159 13.65 -3.90 3.59
C LEU A 159 14.40 -3.89 4.93
N ALA A 160 15.11 -4.97 5.26
CA ALA A 160 15.89 -5.06 6.49
C ALA A 160 17.09 -4.11 6.55
N LYS A 161 17.53 -3.55 5.42
CA LYS A 161 18.59 -2.53 5.40
C LYS A 161 18.11 -1.17 5.95
N GLN A 162 16.80 -0.92 5.89
CA GLN A 162 16.17 0.30 6.38
C GLN A 162 14.82 -0.04 7.06
N PRO A 163 14.82 -0.61 8.28
CA PRO A 163 13.61 -1.00 9.00
C PRO A 163 12.64 0.18 9.13
N GLY A 164 11.36 -0.07 8.85
CA GLY A 164 10.30 0.96 8.89
C GLY A 164 10.16 1.84 7.63
N ALA A 165 11.10 1.78 6.68
CA ALA A 165 10.98 2.53 5.42
C ALA A 165 9.94 1.92 4.48
N GLY A 166 9.86 0.59 4.42
CA GLY A 166 8.94 -0.12 3.53
C GLY A 166 7.68 -0.66 4.22
N VAL A 167 6.69 -0.97 3.40
CA VAL A 167 5.39 -1.51 3.78
C VAL A 167 5.06 -2.68 2.86
N ILE A 168 4.40 -3.72 3.37
CA ILE A 168 3.91 -4.84 2.56
C ILE A 168 2.40 -4.71 2.40
N ALA A 169 1.86 -4.95 1.20
CA ALA A 169 0.43 -5.04 0.97
C ALA A 169 0.07 -6.45 0.51
N TYR A 170 -0.72 -7.17 1.30
CA TYR A 170 -1.24 -8.48 0.90
C TYR A 170 -2.49 -8.32 0.05
N GLU A 171 -2.41 -8.77 -1.17
CA GLU A 171 -3.47 -8.76 -2.15
C GLU A 171 -4.00 -10.20 -2.38
N PRO A 172 -5.15 -10.62 -1.80
CA PRO A 172 -5.84 -11.81 -2.27
C PRO A 172 -6.38 -11.51 -3.68
N VAL A 173 -5.59 -11.81 -4.74
CA VAL A 173 -5.86 -11.34 -6.11
C VAL A 173 -7.24 -11.78 -6.61
N TRP A 174 -7.69 -12.95 -6.16
CA TRP A 174 -9.02 -13.50 -6.44
C TRP A 174 -10.18 -12.67 -5.84
N ALA A 175 -9.89 -11.80 -4.87
CA ALA A 175 -10.87 -10.91 -4.23
C ALA A 175 -10.83 -9.47 -4.77
N ILE A 176 -9.89 -9.14 -5.66
CA ILE A 176 -9.76 -7.78 -6.21
C ILE A 176 -10.73 -7.60 -7.37
N GLY A 177 -11.68 -6.67 -7.24
CA GLY A 177 -12.62 -6.31 -8.32
C GLY A 177 -13.64 -7.39 -8.69
N THR A 178 -13.68 -8.51 -7.98
CA THR A 178 -14.57 -9.65 -8.27
C THR A 178 -15.87 -9.65 -7.46
N GLY A 179 -15.98 -8.77 -6.46
CA GLY A 179 -17.05 -8.78 -5.47
C GLY A 179 -16.89 -9.85 -4.38
N LYS A 180 -15.92 -10.75 -4.48
CA LYS A 180 -15.55 -11.68 -3.40
C LYS A 180 -14.74 -10.91 -2.36
N VAL A 181 -14.89 -11.29 -1.09
CA VAL A 181 -14.15 -10.70 0.04
C VAL A 181 -13.53 -11.85 0.82
N ALA A 182 -12.25 -11.76 1.14
CA ALA A 182 -11.64 -12.66 2.10
C ALA A 182 -12.26 -12.41 3.49
N SER A 183 -12.49 -13.44 4.28
CA SER A 183 -12.88 -13.24 5.68
C SER A 183 -11.75 -12.52 6.45
N ALA A 184 -12.10 -11.81 7.51
CA ALA A 184 -11.09 -11.15 8.35
C ALA A 184 -10.11 -12.17 8.95
N SER A 185 -10.59 -13.38 9.30
CA SER A 185 -9.75 -14.46 9.79
C SER A 185 -8.81 -15.04 8.72
N ASP A 186 -9.26 -15.20 7.46
CA ASP A 186 -8.38 -15.63 6.36
C ASP A 186 -7.28 -14.58 6.10
N ALA A 187 -7.66 -13.30 6.07
CA ALA A 187 -6.71 -12.21 5.91
C ALA A 187 -5.69 -12.19 7.07
N GLN A 188 -6.16 -12.28 8.32
CA GLN A 188 -5.30 -12.34 9.50
C GLN A 188 -4.30 -13.50 9.42
N ALA A 189 -4.75 -14.69 9.03
CA ALA A 189 -3.85 -15.85 8.94
C ALA A 189 -2.67 -15.62 7.98
N VAL A 190 -2.92 -14.98 6.82
CA VAL A 190 -1.85 -14.65 5.87
C VAL A 190 -0.98 -13.50 6.37
N HIS A 191 -1.57 -12.48 7.02
CA HIS A 191 -0.82 -11.37 7.61
C HIS A 191 0.11 -11.86 8.73
N ALA A 192 -0.38 -12.72 9.63
CA ALA A 192 0.45 -13.36 10.66
C ALA A 192 1.59 -14.18 10.07
N PHE A 193 1.32 -14.90 8.97
CA PHE A 193 2.36 -15.64 8.26
C PHE A 193 3.42 -14.70 7.67
N ILE A 194 3.02 -13.60 7.00
CA ILE A 194 3.97 -12.57 6.52
C ILE A 194 4.80 -12.03 7.69
N ARG A 195 4.17 -11.73 8.82
CA ARG A 195 4.86 -11.27 10.03
C ARG A 195 5.91 -12.26 10.49
N SER A 196 5.59 -13.55 10.51
CA SER A 196 6.54 -14.60 10.89
C SER A 196 7.74 -14.69 9.93
N LEU A 197 7.54 -14.45 8.64
CA LEU A 197 8.64 -14.38 7.66
C LEU A 197 9.59 -13.20 7.92
N LEU A 198 9.04 -12.05 8.36
CA LEU A 198 9.83 -10.89 8.72
C LEU A 198 10.60 -11.12 10.02
N VAL A 199 10.00 -11.76 11.02
CA VAL A 199 10.68 -12.19 12.27
C VAL A 199 11.88 -13.08 11.94
N ALA A 200 11.74 -14.00 10.99
CA ALA A 200 12.83 -14.87 10.56
C ALA A 200 14.01 -14.11 9.92
N VAL A 201 13.83 -12.86 9.49
CA VAL A 201 14.90 -11.96 9.02
C VAL A 201 15.46 -11.14 10.19
N SER A 202 14.61 -10.40 10.91
CA SER A 202 14.91 -9.73 12.16
C SER A 202 13.62 -9.30 12.90
N GLU A 203 13.64 -9.27 14.23
CA GLU A 203 12.55 -8.77 15.05
C GLU A 203 12.28 -7.30 14.75
N GLU A 204 13.31 -6.47 14.62
CA GLU A 204 13.20 -5.04 14.28
C GLU A 204 12.44 -4.82 12.96
N LEU A 205 12.77 -5.61 11.93
CA LEU A 205 12.04 -5.55 10.66
C LEU A 205 10.56 -5.89 10.85
N ALA A 206 10.27 -6.95 11.59
CA ALA A 206 8.89 -7.40 11.83
C ALA A 206 8.08 -6.38 12.63
N GLU A 207 8.67 -5.75 13.64
CA GLU A 207 8.01 -4.74 14.47
C GLU A 207 7.77 -3.42 13.73
N SER A 208 8.70 -3.01 12.88
CA SER A 208 8.65 -1.73 12.17
C SER A 208 7.88 -1.78 10.84
N THR A 209 7.75 -2.96 10.21
CA THR A 209 7.07 -3.11 8.92
C THR A 209 5.55 -3.22 9.11
N ARG A 210 4.81 -2.32 8.48
CA ARG A 210 3.35 -2.40 8.40
C ARG A 210 2.92 -3.36 7.30
N ILE A 211 1.88 -4.15 7.56
CA ILE A 211 1.30 -5.08 6.60
C ILE A 211 -0.15 -4.65 6.34
N LEU A 212 -0.43 -4.23 5.12
CA LEU A 212 -1.72 -3.71 4.68
C LEU A 212 -2.55 -4.81 4.03
N TYR A 213 -3.84 -4.77 4.24
CA TYR A 213 -4.76 -5.58 3.46
C TYR A 213 -5.10 -4.90 2.14
N GLY A 214 -4.83 -5.56 1.01
CA GLY A 214 -5.00 -5.05 -0.36
C GLY A 214 -6.18 -5.66 -1.12
N GLY A 215 -7.07 -6.39 -0.45
CA GLY A 215 -8.31 -6.86 -1.06
C GLY A 215 -9.42 -5.81 -1.06
N SER A 216 -10.68 -6.25 -1.23
CA SER A 216 -11.83 -5.35 -1.24
C SER A 216 -12.12 -4.79 0.16
N VAL A 217 -11.85 -3.50 0.35
CA VAL A 217 -12.15 -2.75 1.58
C VAL A 217 -13.21 -1.70 1.30
N LYS A 218 -14.22 -1.65 2.17
CA LYS A 218 -15.32 -0.66 2.17
C LYS A 218 -15.58 -0.22 3.61
N GLY A 219 -16.38 0.84 3.79
CA GLY A 219 -16.73 1.35 5.12
C GLY A 219 -17.38 0.31 6.05
N ASP A 220 -18.17 -0.60 5.49
CA ASP A 220 -18.91 -1.63 6.24
C ASP A 220 -18.04 -2.82 6.72
N ASN A 221 -16.93 -3.13 6.03
CA ASN A 221 -16.03 -4.23 6.41
C ASN A 221 -14.69 -3.77 6.99
N ALA A 222 -14.35 -2.48 6.87
CA ALA A 222 -13.07 -1.93 7.28
C ALA A 222 -12.76 -2.21 8.76
N ARG A 223 -13.74 -1.97 9.66
CA ARG A 223 -13.56 -2.18 11.09
C ARG A 223 -13.20 -3.64 11.42
N GLY A 224 -13.89 -4.62 10.83
CA GLY A 224 -13.65 -6.04 11.08
C GLY A 224 -12.26 -6.50 10.59
N LEU A 225 -11.79 -5.96 9.47
CA LEU A 225 -10.46 -6.23 8.94
C LEU A 225 -9.37 -5.55 9.78
N LEU A 226 -9.50 -4.26 10.03
CA LEU A 226 -8.49 -3.46 10.72
C LEU A 226 -8.39 -3.76 12.22
N ALA A 227 -9.37 -4.45 12.80
CA ALA A 227 -9.32 -4.93 14.19
C ALA A 227 -8.41 -6.16 14.38
N GLN A 228 -7.92 -6.77 13.31
CA GLN A 228 -7.03 -7.93 13.38
C GLN A 228 -5.60 -7.51 13.79
N ASP A 229 -4.91 -8.38 14.53
CA ASP A 229 -3.63 -8.07 15.18
C ASP A 229 -2.49 -7.73 14.20
N ASP A 230 -2.46 -8.38 13.04
CA ASP A 230 -1.39 -8.20 12.05
C ASP A 230 -1.80 -7.37 10.82
N ILE A 231 -3.01 -6.81 10.82
CA ILE A 231 -3.48 -5.92 9.76
C ILE A 231 -3.25 -4.46 10.20
N ASP A 232 -2.18 -3.85 9.70
CA ASP A 232 -1.74 -2.50 10.09
C ASP A 232 -2.35 -1.40 9.21
N GLY A 233 -3.35 -1.73 8.37
CA GLY A 233 -4.00 -0.77 7.48
C GLY A 233 -4.52 -1.41 6.20
N ALA A 234 -4.76 -0.58 5.19
CA ALA A 234 -5.31 -1.03 3.92
C ALA A 234 -4.71 -0.31 2.71
N LEU A 235 -4.55 -1.07 1.62
CA LEU A 235 -4.34 -0.54 0.26
C LEU A 235 -5.69 -0.61 -0.48
N VAL A 236 -6.35 0.55 -0.60
CA VAL A 236 -7.75 0.68 -1.03
C VAL A 236 -7.81 1.06 -2.51
N GLY A 237 -8.49 0.26 -3.32
CA GLY A 237 -8.75 0.57 -4.73
C GLY A 237 -9.99 1.45 -4.92
N GLY A 238 -11.06 0.90 -5.52
CA GLY A 238 -12.24 1.64 -5.95
C GLY A 238 -12.89 2.55 -4.90
N ALA A 239 -12.94 2.14 -3.62
CA ALA A 239 -13.47 2.97 -2.55
C ALA A 239 -12.64 4.24 -2.28
N SER A 240 -11.39 4.32 -2.76
CA SER A 240 -10.56 5.54 -2.65
C SER A 240 -10.89 6.60 -3.70
N LEU A 241 -11.72 6.30 -4.69
CA LEU A 241 -12.20 7.22 -5.72
C LEU A 241 -13.46 8.00 -5.29
N ASP A 242 -14.07 7.62 -4.18
CA ASP A 242 -15.20 8.29 -3.57
C ASP A 242 -14.82 8.77 -2.16
N THR A 243 -14.87 10.08 -1.96
CA THR A 243 -14.42 10.71 -0.70
C THR A 243 -15.23 10.22 0.52
N ALA A 244 -16.52 9.97 0.38
CA ALA A 244 -17.36 9.53 1.49
C ALA A 244 -16.99 8.09 1.90
N SER A 245 -16.85 7.20 0.91
CA SER A 245 -16.41 5.82 1.13
C SER A 245 -15.02 5.74 1.75
N PHE A 246 -14.08 6.56 1.25
CA PHE A 246 -12.72 6.61 1.80
C PHE A 246 -12.70 7.17 3.23
N SER A 247 -13.47 8.23 3.49
CA SER A 247 -13.62 8.81 4.83
C SER A 247 -14.15 7.79 5.85
N ALA A 248 -15.13 6.95 5.47
CA ALA A 248 -15.63 5.90 6.35
C ALA A 248 -14.55 4.89 6.75
N ILE A 249 -13.65 4.52 5.82
CA ILE A 249 -12.51 3.65 6.10
C ILE A 249 -11.51 4.34 7.06
N LEU A 250 -11.22 5.62 6.82
CA LEU A 250 -10.33 6.41 7.69
C LEU A 250 -10.89 6.53 9.11
N SER A 251 -12.20 6.77 9.26
CA SER A 251 -12.86 6.85 10.56
C SER A 251 -12.78 5.53 11.32
N ALA A 252 -13.04 4.39 10.64
CA ALA A 252 -12.91 3.08 11.27
C ALA A 252 -11.48 2.80 11.78
N ALA A 253 -10.45 3.20 11.00
CA ALA A 253 -9.05 3.07 11.40
C ALA A 253 -8.71 3.98 12.60
N GLN A 254 -9.22 5.22 12.62
CA GLN A 254 -9.01 6.18 13.71
C GLN A 254 -9.61 5.67 15.03
N GLU A 255 -10.88 5.22 15.00
CA GLU A 255 -11.57 4.68 16.18
C GLU A 255 -10.82 3.49 16.80
N LEU A 256 -10.32 2.58 15.97
CA LEU A 256 -9.54 1.42 16.45
C LEU A 256 -8.18 1.85 17.04
N ALA A 257 -7.52 2.83 16.43
CA ALA A 257 -6.26 3.35 16.96
C ALA A 257 -6.44 4.08 18.31
N GLU A 258 -7.55 4.78 18.50
CA GLU A 258 -7.90 5.41 19.78
C GLU A 258 -8.16 4.37 20.87
N GLN A 259 -8.95 3.32 20.55
CA GLN A 259 -9.23 2.22 21.50
C GLN A 259 -7.97 1.47 21.95
N ALA A 260 -6.98 1.31 21.05
CA ALA A 260 -5.73 0.61 21.36
C ALA A 260 -4.80 1.39 22.31
N GLU A 261 -5.00 2.71 22.49
CA GLU A 261 -4.21 3.52 23.43
C GLU A 261 -4.88 3.63 24.80
N GLU A 262 -6.19 3.38 24.88
CA GLU A 262 -6.96 3.45 26.13
C GLU A 262 -6.94 2.13 26.93
N GLY A 263 -6.53 1.03 26.29
CA GLY A 263 -6.49 -0.33 26.86
C GLY A 263 -5.08 -0.81 27.13
#